data_99f99816cf3453743b3897a3ef1c949f
#
_entry.id   99f99816cf3453743b3897a3ef1c949f
#
_cell.length_a   1.000
_cell.length_b   1.000
_cell.length_c   1.000
_cell.angle_alpha   90.00
_cell.angle_beta   90.00
_cell.angle_gamma   90.00
#
_symmetry.space_group_name_H-M   'P 1'
#
loop_
_entity.id
_entity.type
_entity.pdbx_description
1 polymer ?
#
loop_
_entity_poly.entity_id
_entity_poly.type
_entity_poly.pdbx_seq_one_letter_code
_entity_poly.pdbx_strand_id
1 'polypeptide(L)'
;MYAAVRLRGGVKTRQDIRDTLKMMHLDRINHCVIMPETPSYKGMIHKSKDYIAWGIVNPETLAQMLENRGRLEGGDDLTLEYLSKNTRFKSFDELAKAICEGKASLTDVPKLKPVFRMHPARKGLKGTKRTFQEGGDLGFHGNEINTLLNKMR
;
A
#
# COMPACT_ATOMS: atom_id res chain seq x y z
N MET A 1 11.02 -1.15 -2.71
CA MET A 1 9.70 -1.59 -2.18
C MET A 1 8.58 -1.00 -3.00
N TYR A 2 7.56 -1.79 -3.33
CA TYR A 2 6.37 -1.32 -4.03
C TYR A 2 5.25 -1.01 -3.06
N ALA A 3 4.52 0.08 -3.33
CA ALA A 3 3.19 0.32 -2.78
C ALA A 3 2.16 0.04 -3.87
N ALA A 4 1.11 -0.69 -3.54
CA ALA A 4 -0.02 -0.94 -4.43
C ALA A 4 -1.32 -0.56 -3.74
N VAL A 5 -2.15 0.22 -4.41
CA VAL A 5 -3.46 0.65 -3.91
C VAL A 5 -4.55 0.25 -4.89
N ARG A 6 -5.64 -0.32 -4.37
CA ARG A 6 -6.78 -0.71 -5.19
C ARG A 6 -7.71 0.49 -5.42
N LEU A 7 -7.89 0.86 -6.68
CA LEU A 7 -8.74 1.99 -7.08
C LEU A 7 -10.07 1.56 -7.69
N ARG A 8 -10.14 0.35 -8.25
CA ARG A 8 -11.32 -0.14 -8.96
C ARG A 8 -12.05 -1.25 -8.21
N GLY A 9 -13.38 -1.21 -8.25
CA GLY A 9 -14.24 -2.22 -7.64
C GLY A 9 -14.16 -3.59 -8.33
N GLY A 10 -14.74 -4.61 -7.69
CA GLY A 10 -14.70 -6.01 -8.15
C GLY A 10 -15.97 -6.49 -8.87
N VAL A 11 -16.90 -5.58 -9.24
CA VAL A 11 -18.13 -5.97 -9.94
C VAL A 11 -17.76 -6.47 -11.34
N LYS A 12 -18.27 -7.66 -11.71
CA LYS A 12 -17.97 -8.34 -12.99
C LYS A 12 -16.48 -8.62 -13.22
N THR A 13 -15.66 -8.65 -12.17
CA THR A 13 -14.23 -9.04 -12.26
C THR A 13 -14.12 -10.56 -12.36
N ARG A 14 -13.22 -11.05 -13.20
CA ARG A 14 -12.89 -12.47 -13.30
C ARG A 14 -12.40 -13.03 -11.98
N GLN A 15 -12.71 -14.28 -11.69
CA GLN A 15 -12.39 -14.90 -10.40
C GLN A 15 -10.88 -14.96 -10.14
N ASP A 16 -10.09 -15.29 -11.15
CA ASP A 16 -8.62 -15.36 -11.06
C ASP A 16 -7.96 -14.03 -10.65
N ILE A 17 -8.53 -12.89 -11.10
CA ILE A 17 -8.07 -11.55 -10.68
C ILE A 17 -8.51 -11.25 -9.24
N ARG A 18 -9.73 -11.65 -8.86
CA ARG A 18 -10.22 -11.49 -7.47
C ARG A 18 -9.32 -12.26 -6.49
N ASP A 19 -8.98 -13.50 -6.84
CA ASP A 19 -8.12 -14.33 -6.01
C ASP A 19 -6.71 -13.75 -5.89
N THR A 20 -6.17 -13.20 -6.99
CA THR A 20 -4.88 -12.49 -6.97
C THR A 20 -4.94 -11.25 -6.07
N LEU A 21 -5.99 -10.42 -6.17
CA LEU A 21 -6.18 -9.25 -5.31
C LEU A 21 -6.33 -9.66 -3.84
N LYS A 22 -7.01 -10.77 -3.55
CA LYS A 22 -7.16 -11.32 -2.21
C LYS A 22 -5.83 -11.81 -1.64
N MET A 23 -5.02 -12.51 -2.44
CA MET A 23 -3.66 -12.92 -2.04
C MET A 23 -2.75 -11.74 -1.71
N MET A 24 -2.94 -10.59 -2.36
CA MET A 24 -2.25 -9.35 -2.05
C MET A 24 -2.91 -8.52 -0.94
N HIS A 25 -3.96 -9.03 -0.28
CA HIS A 25 -4.77 -8.31 0.72
C HIS A 25 -5.43 -7.02 0.20
N LEU A 26 -5.66 -6.91 -1.11
CA LEU A 26 -6.34 -5.79 -1.75
C LEU A 26 -7.84 -6.09 -1.96
N ASP A 27 -8.54 -6.47 -0.90
CA ASP A 27 -9.95 -6.94 -0.96
C ASP A 27 -10.94 -5.83 -1.31
N ARG A 28 -10.68 -4.61 -0.85
CA ARG A 28 -11.58 -3.46 -1.01
C ARG A 28 -10.90 -2.31 -1.71
N ILE A 29 -11.70 -1.41 -2.29
CA ILE A 29 -11.22 -0.13 -2.83
C ILE A 29 -10.55 0.66 -1.71
N ASN A 30 -9.50 1.41 -2.05
CA ASN A 30 -8.66 2.19 -1.15
C ASN A 30 -7.85 1.36 -0.14
N HIS A 31 -7.80 0.03 -0.27
CA HIS A 31 -6.79 -0.75 0.43
C HIS A 31 -5.44 -0.53 -0.24
N CYS A 32 -4.43 -0.27 0.57
CA CYS A 32 -3.04 -0.15 0.15
C CYS A 32 -2.18 -1.18 0.87
N VAL A 33 -1.22 -1.75 0.17
CA VAL A 33 -0.28 -2.75 0.70
C VAL A 33 1.13 -2.40 0.23
N ILE A 34 2.09 -2.59 1.12
CA ILE A 34 3.52 -2.48 0.82
C ILE A 34 4.08 -3.89 0.63
N MET A 35 4.81 -4.09 -0.45
CA MET A 35 5.33 -5.40 -0.82
C MET A 35 6.75 -5.32 -1.38
N PRO A 36 7.56 -6.37 -1.20
CA PRO A 36 8.91 -6.41 -1.76
C PRO A 36 8.89 -6.59 -3.28
N GLU A 37 9.99 -6.21 -3.93
CA GLU A 37 10.16 -6.33 -5.38
C GLU A 37 10.57 -7.74 -5.80
N THR A 38 9.74 -8.72 -5.50
CA THR A 38 9.98 -10.10 -5.93
C THR A 38 9.32 -10.41 -7.28
N PRO A 39 9.83 -11.37 -8.06
CA PRO A 39 9.20 -11.78 -9.31
C PRO A 39 7.74 -12.24 -9.14
N SER A 40 7.43 -12.90 -8.01
CA SER A 40 6.08 -13.35 -7.68
C SER A 40 5.11 -12.16 -7.55
N TYR A 41 5.47 -11.14 -6.75
CA TYR A 41 4.63 -9.95 -6.62
C TYR A 41 4.52 -9.16 -7.92
N LYS A 42 5.60 -9.09 -8.73
CA LYS A 42 5.54 -8.47 -10.06
C LYS A 42 4.51 -9.17 -10.96
N GLY A 43 4.47 -10.49 -10.96
CA GLY A 43 3.46 -11.28 -11.70
C GLY A 43 2.03 -11.01 -11.22
N MET A 44 1.80 -10.98 -9.90
CA MET A 44 0.48 -10.68 -9.32
C MET A 44 0.02 -9.25 -9.64
N ILE A 45 0.91 -8.26 -9.53
CA ILE A 45 0.66 -6.87 -9.91
C ILE A 45 0.28 -6.78 -11.39
N HIS A 46 1.02 -7.43 -12.27
CA HIS A 46 0.78 -7.41 -13.71
C HIS A 46 -0.60 -7.99 -14.06
N LYS A 47 -1.01 -9.07 -13.37
CA LYS A 47 -2.33 -9.69 -13.55
C LYS A 47 -3.48 -8.80 -13.10
N SER A 48 -3.25 -7.97 -12.09
CA SER A 48 -4.26 -7.07 -11.49
C SER A 48 -4.11 -5.60 -11.87
N LYS A 49 -3.23 -5.26 -12.81
CA LYS A 49 -2.86 -3.88 -13.18
C LYS A 49 -4.05 -2.96 -13.50
N ASP A 50 -5.14 -3.50 -14.04
CA ASP A 50 -6.34 -2.74 -14.44
C ASP A 50 -7.26 -2.38 -13.25
N TYR A 51 -6.89 -2.79 -12.04
CA TYR A 51 -7.65 -2.55 -10.79
C TYR A 51 -6.86 -1.76 -9.75
N ILE A 52 -5.55 -1.69 -9.90
CA ILE A 52 -4.63 -1.10 -8.93
C ILE A 52 -3.77 0.00 -9.55
N ALA A 53 -3.38 0.95 -8.70
CA ALA A 53 -2.24 1.83 -8.94
C ALA A 53 -1.06 1.32 -8.11
N TRP A 54 0.14 1.34 -8.67
CA TRP A 54 1.33 0.86 -7.97
C TRP A 54 2.59 1.59 -8.39
N GLY A 55 3.56 1.63 -7.50
CA GLY A 55 4.83 2.29 -7.77
C GLY A 55 5.82 2.15 -6.63
N ILE A 56 6.92 2.89 -6.70
CA ILE A 56 8.00 2.87 -5.72
C ILE A 56 7.64 3.82 -4.58
N VAL A 57 7.58 3.28 -3.36
CA VAL A 57 7.27 4.07 -2.17
C VAL A 57 8.53 4.72 -1.59
N ASN A 58 8.42 5.99 -1.20
CA ASN A 58 9.47 6.71 -0.48
C ASN A 58 9.35 6.46 1.03
N PRO A 59 10.48 6.45 1.79
CA PRO A 59 10.46 6.26 3.23
C PRO A 59 9.57 7.27 3.96
N GLU A 60 9.57 8.53 3.56
CA GLU A 60 8.75 9.60 4.15
C GLU A 60 7.24 9.31 4.02
N THR A 61 6.81 8.91 2.81
CA THR A 61 5.41 8.54 2.56
C THR A 61 5.01 7.31 3.37
N LEU A 62 5.90 6.32 3.47
CA LEU A 62 5.66 5.12 4.26
C LEU A 62 5.57 5.44 5.76
N ALA A 63 6.44 6.31 6.29
CA ALA A 63 6.38 6.75 7.68
C ALA A 63 5.03 7.42 8.00
N GLN A 64 4.58 8.33 7.13
CA GLN A 64 3.26 8.98 7.27
C GLN A 64 2.09 7.98 7.17
N MET A 65 2.21 6.95 6.35
CA MET A 65 1.20 5.89 6.27
C MET A 65 1.16 5.04 7.54
N LEU A 66 2.32 4.70 8.11
CA LEU A 66 2.41 3.98 9.37
C LEU A 66 1.79 4.77 10.52
N GLU A 67 2.10 6.05 10.61
CA GLU A 67 1.59 6.95 11.65
C GLU A 67 0.07 7.14 11.55
N ASN A 68 -0.43 7.44 10.35
CA ASN A 68 -1.84 7.83 10.18
C ASN A 68 -2.78 6.64 9.94
N ARG A 69 -2.27 5.53 9.39
CA ARG A 69 -3.07 4.37 8.91
C ARG A 69 -2.58 3.03 9.41
N GLY A 70 -1.50 2.98 10.18
CA GLY A 70 -1.06 1.75 10.84
C GLY A 70 -2.12 1.27 11.82
N ARG A 71 -2.57 0.02 11.69
CA ARG A 71 -3.57 -0.61 12.56
C ARG A 71 -3.08 -1.95 13.05
N LEU A 72 -3.31 -2.20 14.33
CA LEU A 72 -3.03 -3.47 14.97
C LEU A 72 -4.21 -4.45 14.80
N GLU A 73 -3.95 -5.71 15.05
CA GLU A 73 -4.99 -6.72 15.24
C GLU A 73 -5.83 -6.30 16.46
N GLY A 74 -7.15 -6.24 16.29
CA GLY A 74 -8.06 -5.63 17.28
C GLY A 74 -8.65 -4.31 16.79
N GLY A 75 -7.91 -3.55 15.97
CA GLY A 75 -8.38 -2.30 15.37
C GLY A 75 -7.74 -1.05 15.98
N ASP A 76 -6.88 -1.23 16.98
CA ASP A 76 -6.14 -0.14 17.62
C ASP A 76 -5.15 0.51 16.66
N ASP A 77 -4.86 1.79 16.91
CA ASP A 77 -3.86 2.55 16.16
C ASP A 77 -2.44 2.11 16.52
N LEU A 78 -1.54 2.12 15.54
CA LEU A 78 -0.13 1.94 15.78
C LEU A 78 0.45 3.21 16.42
N THR A 79 0.78 3.15 17.71
CA THR A 79 1.39 4.26 18.45
C THR A 79 2.91 4.12 18.51
N LEU A 80 3.61 5.27 18.70
CA LEU A 80 5.06 5.28 18.92
C LEU A 80 5.46 4.46 20.15
N GLU A 81 4.64 4.51 21.21
CA GLU A 81 4.88 3.72 22.42
C GLU A 81 4.84 2.22 22.15
N TYR A 82 3.85 1.78 21.34
CA TYR A 82 3.75 0.38 20.95
C TYR A 82 4.97 -0.05 20.12
N LEU A 83 5.38 0.78 19.17
CA LEU A 83 6.54 0.55 18.31
C LEU A 83 7.82 0.39 19.16
N SER A 84 8.08 1.34 20.04
CA SER A 84 9.30 1.34 20.88
C SER A 84 9.37 0.21 21.89
N LYS A 85 8.22 -0.26 22.40
CA LYS A 85 8.14 -1.39 23.35
C LYS A 85 8.33 -2.75 22.67
N ASN A 86 7.85 -2.91 21.45
CA ASN A 86 7.79 -4.22 20.79
C ASN A 86 8.82 -4.38 19.66
N THR A 87 9.53 -3.33 19.29
CA THR A 87 10.53 -3.36 18.23
C THR A 87 11.79 -2.59 18.62
N ARG A 88 12.84 -2.75 17.82
CA ARG A 88 14.11 -2.01 17.99
C ARG A 88 14.04 -0.57 17.47
N PHE A 89 12.95 -0.17 16.83
CA PHE A 89 12.79 1.14 16.20
C PHE A 89 12.14 2.13 17.14
N LYS A 90 12.68 3.35 17.20
CA LYS A 90 12.18 4.42 18.09
C LYS A 90 11.27 5.40 17.38
N SER A 91 11.30 5.41 16.03
CA SER A 91 10.46 6.30 15.22
C SER A 91 9.89 5.58 14.00
N PHE A 92 8.80 6.12 13.44
CA PHE A 92 8.23 5.61 12.19
C PHE A 92 9.17 5.82 11.01
N ASP A 93 9.98 6.89 11.03
CA ASP A 93 10.97 7.18 9.99
C ASP A 93 12.07 6.13 9.95
N GLU A 94 12.57 5.69 11.10
CA GLU A 94 13.58 4.62 11.19
C GLU A 94 13.02 3.30 10.65
N LEU A 95 11.81 2.95 11.05
CA LEU A 95 11.14 1.74 10.55
C LEU A 95 10.91 1.82 9.04
N ALA A 96 10.40 2.93 8.53
CA ALA A 96 10.13 3.13 7.12
C ALA A 96 11.42 3.05 6.26
N LYS A 97 12.50 3.66 6.71
CA LYS A 97 13.83 3.55 6.06
C LYS A 97 14.31 2.10 6.03
N ALA A 98 14.25 1.41 7.17
CA ALA A 98 14.66 0.01 7.26
C ALA A 98 13.84 -0.90 6.34
N ILE A 99 12.52 -0.66 6.22
CA ILE A 99 11.65 -1.41 5.30
C ILE A 99 12.02 -1.11 3.83
N CYS A 100 12.22 0.15 3.47
CA CYS A 100 12.60 0.53 2.10
C CYS A 100 13.96 -0.03 1.69
N GLU A 101 14.91 -0.14 2.62
CA GLU A 101 16.21 -0.76 2.43
C GLU A 101 16.18 -2.30 2.44
N GLY A 102 15.03 -2.90 2.74
CA GLY A 102 14.89 -4.35 2.84
C GLY A 102 15.50 -4.98 4.10
N LYS A 103 15.88 -4.16 5.09
CA LYS A 103 16.44 -4.61 6.38
C LYS A 103 15.38 -5.00 7.41
N ALA A 104 14.15 -4.61 7.18
CA ALA A 104 13.00 -4.90 8.03
C ALA A 104 11.78 -5.19 7.17
N SER A 105 10.80 -5.86 7.76
CA SER A 105 9.50 -6.15 7.18
C SER A 105 8.38 -5.59 8.05
N LEU A 106 7.20 -5.37 7.49
CA LEU A 106 6.00 -5.03 8.27
C LEU A 106 5.65 -6.11 9.30
N THR A 107 6.04 -7.37 9.04
CA THR A 107 5.84 -8.50 9.96
C THR A 107 6.71 -8.44 11.20
N ASP A 108 7.80 -7.64 11.19
CA ASP A 108 8.67 -7.47 12.35
C ASP A 108 8.00 -6.64 13.46
N VAL A 109 6.92 -5.94 13.13
CA VAL A 109 6.06 -5.26 14.11
C VAL A 109 4.94 -6.23 14.50
N PRO A 110 4.92 -6.75 15.74
CA PRO A 110 3.92 -7.72 16.17
C PRO A 110 2.50 -7.17 15.98
N LYS A 111 1.59 -8.03 15.52
CA LYS A 111 0.16 -7.70 15.33
C LYS A 111 -0.12 -6.53 14.38
N LEU A 112 0.84 -6.01 13.64
CA LEU A 112 0.58 -4.99 12.62
C LEU A 112 -0.14 -5.63 11.44
N LYS A 113 -1.28 -5.05 11.05
CA LYS A 113 -1.98 -5.46 9.83
C LYS A 113 -1.19 -5.03 8.60
N PRO A 114 -0.99 -5.92 7.61
CA PRO A 114 -0.24 -5.58 6.39
C PRO A 114 -1.02 -4.65 5.44
N VAL A 115 -2.26 -4.32 5.77
CA VAL A 115 -3.17 -3.53 4.94
C VAL A 115 -3.42 -2.16 5.55
N PHE A 116 -3.13 -1.13 4.78
CA PHE A 116 -3.47 0.26 5.11
C PHE A 116 -4.82 0.62 4.47
N ARG A 117 -5.79 1.00 5.30
CA ARG A 117 -7.10 1.46 4.84
C ARG A 117 -7.04 2.96 4.58
N MET A 118 -6.83 3.32 3.33
CA MET A 118 -6.71 4.71 2.91
C MET A 118 -8.08 5.37 2.73
N HIS A 119 -8.11 6.71 2.78
CA HIS A 119 -9.28 7.48 2.35
C HIS A 119 -9.35 7.58 0.82
N PRO A 120 -10.52 7.89 0.27
CA PRO A 120 -10.63 8.33 -1.12
C PRO A 120 -9.70 9.52 -1.38
N ALA A 121 -9.11 9.59 -2.58
CA ALA A 121 -8.18 10.66 -2.94
C ALA A 121 -8.85 12.03 -2.80
N ARG A 122 -8.23 12.94 -2.05
CA ARG A 122 -8.66 14.35 -1.96
C ARG A 122 -8.58 14.98 -3.35
N LYS A 123 -9.57 15.77 -3.73
CA LYS A 123 -9.78 16.34 -5.07
C LYS A 123 -10.10 15.28 -6.14
N GLY A 124 -10.44 14.05 -5.75
CA GLY A 124 -10.82 12.96 -6.64
C GLY A 124 -9.67 12.32 -7.41
N LEU A 125 -10.02 11.33 -8.22
CA LEU A 125 -9.14 10.64 -9.15
C LEU A 125 -9.37 11.19 -10.56
N LYS A 126 -8.34 11.21 -11.40
CA LYS A 126 -8.44 11.64 -12.80
C LYS A 126 -9.27 10.66 -13.64
N GLY A 127 -9.10 9.36 -13.38
CA GLY A 127 -9.87 8.32 -14.07
C GLY A 127 -9.49 6.91 -13.63
N THR A 128 -10.51 6.12 -13.27
CA THR A 128 -10.35 4.72 -12.84
C THR A 128 -10.51 3.71 -13.99
N LYS A 129 -10.54 4.17 -15.23
CA LYS A 129 -10.67 3.32 -16.44
C LYS A 129 -9.47 3.41 -17.37
N ARG A 130 -8.61 4.41 -17.18
CA ARG A 130 -7.43 4.66 -18.01
C ARG A 130 -6.17 4.48 -17.20
N THR A 131 -5.09 4.12 -17.87
CA THR A 131 -3.77 4.01 -17.26
C THR A 131 -3.18 5.39 -16.94
N PHE A 132 -2.21 5.42 -16.03
CA PHE A 132 -1.52 6.66 -15.67
C PHE A 132 -0.86 7.33 -16.89
N GLN A 133 -0.31 6.56 -17.80
CA GLN A 133 0.29 7.06 -19.04
C GLN A 133 -0.74 7.71 -19.99
N GLU A 134 -2.00 7.27 -19.94
CA GLU A 134 -3.11 7.80 -20.71
C GLU A 134 -3.87 8.92 -19.98
N GLY A 135 -3.30 9.43 -18.87
CA GLY A 135 -3.92 10.49 -18.06
C GLY A 135 -4.95 9.98 -17.04
N GLY A 136 -5.01 8.68 -16.77
CA GLY A 136 -5.81 8.09 -15.69
C GLY A 136 -5.00 7.88 -14.40
N ASP A 137 -5.46 6.96 -13.55
CA ASP A 137 -4.83 6.66 -12.25
C ASP A 137 -4.53 5.17 -12.07
N LEU A 138 -4.68 4.32 -13.09
CA LEU A 138 -4.39 2.89 -12.98
C LEU A 138 -2.98 2.54 -13.47
N GLY A 139 -2.45 1.43 -12.98
CA GLY A 139 -1.19 0.88 -13.44
C GLY A 139 0.03 1.47 -12.75
N PHE A 140 1.14 1.53 -13.47
CA PHE A 140 2.43 1.94 -12.92
C PHE A 140 2.60 3.45 -12.87
N HIS A 141 2.85 3.98 -11.69
CA HIS A 141 3.06 5.40 -11.39
C HIS A 141 4.51 5.77 -11.14
N GLY A 142 5.43 4.80 -11.08
CA GLY A 142 6.80 5.08 -10.65
C GLY A 142 6.84 5.75 -9.27
N ASN A 143 7.55 6.87 -9.16
CA ASN A 143 7.62 7.65 -7.92
C ASN A 143 6.38 8.53 -7.66
N GLU A 144 5.54 8.79 -8.67
CA GLU A 144 4.31 9.58 -8.54
C GLU A 144 3.26 8.92 -7.65
N ILE A 145 3.41 7.62 -7.36
CA ILE A 145 2.56 6.90 -6.41
C ILE A 145 2.52 7.61 -5.04
N ASN A 146 3.64 8.21 -4.62
CA ASN A 146 3.73 8.93 -3.36
C ASN A 146 2.79 10.14 -3.30
N THR A 147 2.66 10.84 -4.41
CA THR A 147 1.69 11.95 -4.53
C THR A 147 0.26 11.46 -4.40
N LEU A 148 -0.07 10.31 -5.02
CA LEU A 148 -1.39 9.69 -4.90
C LEU A 148 -1.67 9.24 -3.45
N LEU A 149 -0.73 8.54 -2.81
CA LEU A 149 -0.85 8.08 -1.43
C LEU A 149 -1.03 9.25 -0.46
N ASN A 150 -0.30 10.34 -0.64
CA ASN A 150 -0.46 11.56 0.16
C ASN A 150 -1.83 12.23 0.00
N LYS A 151 -2.48 12.11 -1.16
CA LYS A 151 -3.87 12.55 -1.34
C LYS A 151 -4.89 11.63 -0.65
N MET A 152 -4.51 10.38 -0.35
CA MET A 152 -5.38 9.35 0.21
C MET A 152 -5.19 9.12 1.72
N ARG A 153 -4.27 9.83 2.35
CA ARG A 153 -3.98 9.72 3.80
C ARG A 153 -5.09 10.25 4.69
#